data_ae9229a9d57d15621b6580f7b4ebb5e3
#
_entry.id   ae9229a9d57d15621b6580f7b4ebb5e3
#
_cell.length_a   1.000
_cell.length_b   1.000
_cell.length_c   1.000
_cell.angle_alpha   90.00
_cell.angle_beta   90.00
_cell.angle_gamma   90.00
#
_symmetry.space_group_name_H-M   'P 1'
#
loop_
_entity.id
_entity.type
_entity.pdbx_description
1 polymer ?
#
loop_
_entity_poly.entity_id
_entity_poly.type
_entity_poly.pdbx_seq_one_letter_code
_entity_poly.pdbx_strand_id
1 'polypeptide(L)'
;MKSLLLAATILLSTGAFAELAYDRPVTDRIDSGAIEYFIQGKGGATPKGNAACEDGLFYNNHFVALYDGATDKSGKSYDGKKGGRVAEEIIEKVFKSLPPEASKEDVLSRINQSYQDFYTAHPDMDFVKNATWRPTATLIWYSFARRELVAIGDSKARVDGVAINKKSKLVDDLNSELRVRVIKQLKLTEADVAKNDLGRFYILPLLERQSNFQNNPKAPKAFQYWAIDGFEIPAEEILVWRFDRTPKVIELSSDGYEDYPAASNVNAYEEDFAKFLKEDPQRIKNPSTKGLQEGNVSFDDRAVLIYKAR
;
A
#
# COMPACT_ATOMS: atom_id res chain seq x y z
N MET A 1 -47.75 -35.04 23.99
CA MET A 1 -46.32 -34.98 23.57
C MET A 1 -46.07 -33.61 22.95
N LYS A 2 -45.44 -32.72 23.70
CA LYS A 2 -45.07 -31.37 23.21
C LYS A 2 -43.60 -31.40 22.86
N SER A 3 -43.29 -31.27 21.55
CA SER A 3 -41.92 -31.15 21.07
C SER A 3 -41.40 -29.73 21.37
N LEU A 4 -40.37 -29.64 22.21
CA LEU A 4 -39.55 -28.43 22.36
C LEU A 4 -38.60 -28.32 21.19
N LEU A 5 -38.79 -27.33 20.34
CA LEU A 5 -37.73 -26.89 19.38
C LEU A 5 -36.71 -26.07 20.17
N LEU A 6 -35.50 -26.58 20.30
CA LEU A 6 -34.36 -25.85 20.80
C LEU A 6 -33.82 -24.99 19.64
N ALA A 7 -34.05 -23.69 19.65
CA ALA A 7 -33.43 -22.75 18.75
C ALA A 7 -31.98 -22.50 19.22
N ALA A 8 -31.01 -23.01 18.50
CA ALA A 8 -29.61 -22.69 18.71
C ALA A 8 -29.35 -21.25 18.18
N THR A 9 -29.25 -20.30 19.11
CA THR A 9 -28.82 -18.94 18.80
C THR A 9 -27.30 -18.98 18.54
N ILE A 10 -26.89 -18.92 17.26
CA ILE A 10 -25.50 -18.71 16.91
C ILE A 10 -25.18 -17.24 17.24
N LEU A 11 -24.51 -17.02 18.34
CA LEU A 11 -23.88 -15.76 18.67
C LEU A 11 -22.68 -15.59 17.70
N LEU A 12 -22.91 -14.89 16.60
CA LEU A 12 -21.82 -14.30 15.81
C LEU A 12 -21.16 -13.26 16.70
N SER A 13 -20.01 -13.59 17.27
CA SER A 13 -19.12 -12.60 17.88
C SER A 13 -18.64 -11.67 16.76
N THR A 14 -19.27 -10.51 16.63
CA THR A 14 -18.74 -9.39 15.89
C THR A 14 -17.53 -8.88 16.68
N GLY A 15 -16.36 -9.48 16.46
CA GLY A 15 -15.12 -8.93 16.98
C GLY A 15 -14.98 -7.52 16.37
N ALA A 16 -15.09 -6.50 17.21
CA ALA A 16 -14.77 -5.14 16.79
C ALA A 16 -13.29 -5.16 16.42
N PHE A 17 -12.98 -4.92 15.13
CA PHE A 17 -11.61 -4.72 14.70
C PHE A 17 -11.10 -3.45 15.39
N ALA A 18 -9.94 -3.55 16.05
CA ALA A 18 -9.32 -2.39 16.68
C ALA A 18 -8.98 -1.36 15.61
N GLU A 19 -9.32 -0.10 15.84
CA GLU A 19 -8.90 1.00 14.99
C GLU A 19 -7.37 1.10 15.00
N LEU A 20 -6.76 1.32 13.84
CA LEU A 20 -5.32 1.42 13.73
C LEU A 20 -4.80 2.64 14.50
N ALA A 21 -3.76 2.42 15.28
CA ALA A 21 -3.07 3.50 15.99
C ALA A 21 -1.91 4.03 15.11
N TYR A 22 -2.01 5.29 14.73
CA TYR A 22 -1.03 6.00 13.92
C TYR A 22 0.10 6.60 14.78
N ASP A 23 1.24 6.90 14.13
CA ASP A 23 2.37 7.70 14.65
C ASP A 23 3.10 7.08 15.85
N ARG A 24 2.92 5.82 16.11
CA ARG A 24 3.61 5.09 17.18
C ARG A 24 3.75 3.61 16.87
N PRO A 25 4.82 2.97 17.31
CA PRO A 25 4.92 1.52 17.30
C PRO A 25 3.80 0.88 18.13
N VAL A 26 3.20 -0.17 17.58
CA VAL A 26 2.17 -0.97 18.26
C VAL A 26 2.61 -2.42 18.27
N THR A 27 2.36 -3.08 19.41
CA THR A 27 2.51 -4.53 19.54
C THR A 27 1.17 -5.11 19.94
N ASP A 28 0.73 -6.14 19.22
CA ASP A 28 -0.52 -6.85 19.44
C ASP A 28 -0.30 -8.36 19.27
N ARG A 29 -1.34 -9.16 19.45
CA ARG A 29 -1.30 -10.62 19.36
C ARG A 29 -2.49 -11.16 18.58
N ILE A 30 -2.19 -12.18 17.79
CA ILE A 30 -3.17 -13.07 17.18
C ILE A 30 -2.92 -14.50 17.68
N ASP A 31 -3.81 -15.43 17.40
CA ASP A 31 -3.71 -16.81 17.91
C ASP A 31 -2.39 -17.49 17.56
N SER A 32 -1.86 -17.22 16.35
CA SER A 32 -0.64 -17.84 15.83
C SER A 32 0.65 -17.13 16.23
N GLY A 33 0.62 -15.90 16.76
CA GLY A 33 1.84 -15.14 17.03
C GLY A 33 1.63 -13.71 17.50
N ALA A 34 2.71 -12.93 17.44
CA ALA A 34 2.74 -11.51 17.72
C ALA A 34 2.70 -10.67 16.43
N ILE A 35 2.08 -9.51 16.51
CA ILE A 35 2.06 -8.48 15.48
C ILE A 35 2.78 -7.25 16.03
N GLU A 36 3.71 -6.71 15.25
CA GLU A 36 4.23 -5.36 15.44
C GLU A 36 3.87 -4.53 14.21
N TYR A 37 3.44 -3.29 14.38
CA TYR A 37 3.22 -2.41 13.24
C TYR A 37 3.52 -0.94 13.56
N PHE A 38 3.76 -0.20 12.49
CA PHE A 38 3.79 1.25 12.47
C PHE A 38 3.11 1.75 11.20
N ILE A 39 2.36 2.84 11.33
CA ILE A 39 1.73 3.53 10.21
C ILE A 39 1.73 5.03 10.46
N GLN A 40 2.12 5.82 9.46
CA GLN A 40 2.12 7.27 9.54
C GLN A 40 1.90 7.90 8.17
N GLY A 41 0.99 8.87 8.11
CA GLY A 41 0.86 9.74 6.96
C GLY A 41 2.05 10.68 6.81
N LYS A 42 2.42 11.02 5.58
CA LYS A 42 3.53 11.96 5.28
C LYS A 42 3.38 13.34 5.94
N GLY A 43 2.15 13.75 6.24
CA GLY A 43 1.85 14.98 6.99
C GLY A 43 2.06 14.86 8.51
N GLY A 44 2.46 13.69 9.01
CA GLY A 44 2.77 13.43 10.42
C GLY A 44 1.56 13.36 11.35
N ALA A 45 1.85 13.37 12.65
CA ALA A 45 0.91 13.18 13.77
C ALA A 45 -0.11 14.31 13.92
N THR A 46 -0.87 14.57 12.88
CA THR A 46 -1.99 15.51 12.91
C THR A 46 -3.26 14.78 12.46
N PRO A 47 -4.46 15.16 12.97
CA PRO A 47 -5.70 14.56 12.48
C PRO A 47 -5.84 14.64 10.94
N LYS A 48 -5.34 15.71 10.33
CA LYS A 48 -5.33 15.87 8.87
C LYS A 48 -4.29 14.98 8.19
N GLY A 49 -3.11 14.81 8.78
CA GLY A 49 -2.05 13.94 8.27
C GLY A 49 -2.51 12.48 8.22
N ASN A 50 -3.06 11.99 9.33
CA ASN A 50 -3.56 10.62 9.41
C ASN A 50 -4.80 10.38 8.52
N ALA A 51 -5.73 11.33 8.47
CA ALA A 51 -6.90 11.24 7.58
C ALA A 51 -6.53 11.26 6.10
N ALA A 52 -5.37 11.81 5.74
CA ALA A 52 -4.85 11.86 4.39
C ALA A 52 -3.89 10.70 4.08
N CYS A 53 -3.54 9.85 5.05
CA CYS A 53 -2.71 8.68 4.84
C CYS A 53 -3.40 7.75 3.83
N GLU A 54 -2.67 7.39 2.79
CA GLU A 54 -3.13 6.51 1.72
C GLU A 54 -2.67 5.06 1.94
N ASP A 55 -1.74 4.83 2.90
CA ASP A 55 -1.35 3.50 3.36
C ASP A 55 -2.34 2.92 4.36
N GLY A 56 -2.48 1.59 4.34
CA GLY A 56 -3.26 0.87 5.30
C GLY A 56 -2.68 -0.51 5.60
N LEU A 57 -3.08 -1.08 6.71
CA LEU A 57 -2.73 -2.44 7.08
C LEU A 57 -3.91 -3.13 7.77
N PHE A 58 -3.91 -4.45 7.69
CA PHE A 58 -4.92 -5.29 8.29
C PHE A 58 -4.30 -6.54 8.89
N TYR A 59 -4.78 -6.97 10.06
CA TYR A 59 -4.41 -8.26 10.63
C TYR A 59 -5.57 -8.85 11.44
N ASN A 60 -5.65 -10.14 11.41
CA ASN A 60 -6.51 -10.97 12.26
C ASN A 60 -5.92 -12.39 12.36
N ASN A 61 -6.66 -13.34 12.91
CA ASN A 61 -6.22 -14.73 13.01
C ASN A 61 -6.06 -15.46 11.66
N HIS A 62 -6.51 -14.86 10.56
CA HIS A 62 -6.58 -15.48 9.24
C HIS A 62 -5.68 -14.82 8.20
N PHE A 63 -5.46 -13.51 8.33
CA PHE A 63 -4.73 -12.72 7.36
C PHE A 63 -3.86 -11.66 8.03
N VAL A 64 -2.71 -11.38 7.40
CA VAL A 64 -2.01 -10.10 7.57
C VAL A 64 -1.89 -9.47 6.18
N ALA A 65 -2.16 -8.18 6.07
CA ALA A 65 -2.14 -7.47 4.79
C ALA A 65 -1.61 -6.05 4.97
N LEU A 66 -1.00 -5.53 3.90
CA LEU A 66 -0.59 -4.16 3.76
C LEU A 66 -0.97 -3.69 2.36
N TYR A 67 -1.49 -2.48 2.28
CA TYR A 67 -1.89 -1.84 1.04
C TYR A 67 -1.44 -0.39 1.05
N ASP A 68 -0.98 0.07 -0.11
CA ASP A 68 -0.38 1.38 -0.32
C ASP A 68 -1.15 2.07 -1.45
N GLY A 69 -1.90 3.09 -1.08
CA GLY A 69 -2.74 3.87 -1.98
C GLY A 69 -1.92 4.85 -2.81
N ALA A 70 -2.01 4.75 -4.12
CA ALA A 70 -1.28 5.63 -5.02
C ALA A 70 -1.74 7.08 -4.88
N THR A 71 -0.80 7.98 -4.60
CA THR A 71 -1.08 9.42 -4.53
C THR A 71 -1.74 9.91 -5.82
N ASP A 72 -2.96 10.45 -5.70
CA ASP A 72 -3.72 10.97 -6.82
C ASP A 72 -3.02 12.15 -7.48
N LYS A 73 -2.94 12.10 -8.81
CA LYS A 73 -2.34 13.13 -9.68
C LYS A 73 -3.38 13.81 -10.56
N SER A 74 -4.64 13.34 -10.52
CA SER A 74 -5.74 13.88 -11.33
C SER A 74 -6.34 15.17 -10.74
N GLY A 75 -6.07 15.45 -9.47
CA GLY A 75 -6.72 16.51 -8.72
C GLY A 75 -8.17 16.21 -8.31
N LYS A 76 -8.67 14.99 -8.62
CA LYS A 76 -10.02 14.56 -8.24
C LYS A 76 -10.12 14.30 -6.74
N SER A 77 -11.36 14.35 -6.27
CA SER A 77 -11.72 14.03 -4.90
C SER A 77 -13.07 13.30 -4.91
N TYR A 78 -13.20 12.29 -4.06
CA TYR A 78 -14.39 11.45 -3.91
C TYR A 78 -14.88 11.62 -2.47
N ASP A 79 -15.97 12.34 -2.28
CA ASP A 79 -16.50 12.69 -0.95
C ASP A 79 -15.46 13.31 -0.01
N GLY A 80 -14.60 14.18 -0.57
CA GLY A 80 -13.52 14.85 0.16
C GLY A 80 -12.24 14.02 0.30
N LYS A 81 -12.19 12.78 -0.20
CA LYS A 81 -11.02 11.89 -0.12
C LYS A 81 -10.28 11.83 -1.45
N LYS A 82 -8.97 11.61 -1.40
CA LYS A 82 -8.14 11.32 -2.56
C LYS A 82 -8.28 9.86 -2.99
N GLY A 83 -7.88 9.57 -4.23
CA GLY A 83 -8.03 8.25 -4.83
C GLY A 83 -7.32 7.13 -4.04
N GLY A 84 -6.08 7.36 -3.60
CA GLY A 84 -5.35 6.39 -2.79
C GLY A 84 -6.06 6.04 -1.48
N ARG A 85 -6.61 7.06 -0.78
CA ARG A 85 -7.41 6.83 0.44
C ARG A 85 -8.70 6.06 0.17
N VAL A 86 -9.37 6.30 -0.97
CA VAL A 86 -10.55 5.53 -1.37
C VAL A 86 -10.18 4.07 -1.65
N ALA A 87 -9.07 3.84 -2.33
CA ALA A 87 -8.57 2.49 -2.60
C ALA A 87 -8.26 1.73 -1.31
N GLU A 88 -7.59 2.38 -0.36
CA GLU A 88 -7.30 1.85 0.96
C GLU A 88 -8.58 1.41 1.67
N GLU A 89 -9.60 2.27 1.77
CA GLU A 89 -10.86 1.97 2.44
C GLU A 89 -11.65 0.84 1.77
N ILE A 90 -11.61 0.74 0.44
CA ILE A 90 -12.21 -0.38 -0.30
C ILE A 90 -11.56 -1.70 0.10
N ILE A 91 -10.23 -1.74 0.11
CA ILE A 91 -9.46 -2.94 0.43
C ILE A 91 -9.68 -3.34 1.89
N GLU A 92 -9.59 -2.38 2.82
CA GLU A 92 -9.82 -2.62 4.24
C GLU A 92 -11.21 -3.23 4.52
N LYS A 93 -12.25 -2.66 3.91
CA LYS A 93 -13.62 -3.15 4.04
C LYS A 93 -13.76 -4.59 3.57
N VAL A 94 -13.08 -4.97 2.49
CA VAL A 94 -13.09 -6.34 1.99
C VAL A 94 -12.40 -7.27 2.99
N PHE A 95 -11.19 -6.95 3.45
CA PHE A 95 -10.45 -7.79 4.40
C PHE A 95 -11.22 -8.01 5.71
N LYS A 96 -11.96 -7.02 6.19
CA LYS A 96 -12.84 -7.15 7.38
C LYS A 96 -13.98 -8.17 7.20
N SER A 97 -14.35 -8.51 5.96
CA SER A 97 -15.46 -9.41 5.63
C SER A 97 -15.06 -10.74 5.02
N LEU A 98 -13.75 -10.99 4.85
CA LEU A 98 -13.26 -12.23 4.24
C LEU A 98 -13.50 -13.43 5.13
N PRO A 99 -13.95 -14.58 4.56
CA PRO A 99 -13.94 -15.84 5.29
C PRO A 99 -12.48 -16.32 5.49
N PRO A 100 -12.21 -17.07 6.57
CA PRO A 100 -10.87 -17.55 6.92
C PRO A 100 -10.13 -18.26 5.78
N GLU A 101 -10.86 -19.00 4.96
CA GLU A 101 -10.34 -19.84 3.88
C GLU A 101 -10.33 -19.14 2.51
N ALA A 102 -10.59 -17.83 2.46
CA ALA A 102 -10.67 -17.11 1.20
C ALA A 102 -9.41 -17.34 0.35
N SER A 103 -9.62 -17.70 -0.90
CA SER A 103 -8.57 -17.82 -1.91
C SER A 103 -8.15 -16.44 -2.42
N LYS A 104 -7.03 -16.36 -3.15
CA LYS A 104 -6.66 -15.10 -3.80
C LYS A 104 -7.72 -14.66 -4.80
N GLU A 105 -8.37 -15.61 -5.46
CA GLU A 105 -9.47 -15.36 -6.38
C GLU A 105 -10.68 -14.74 -5.66
N ASP A 106 -11.03 -15.25 -4.47
CA ASP A 106 -12.11 -14.70 -3.64
C ASP A 106 -11.79 -13.27 -3.18
N VAL A 107 -10.54 -13.05 -2.72
CA VAL A 107 -10.07 -11.71 -2.30
C VAL A 107 -10.20 -10.72 -3.45
N LEU A 108 -9.63 -11.06 -4.61
CA LEU A 108 -9.61 -10.16 -5.77
C LEU A 108 -11.00 -9.93 -6.35
N SER A 109 -11.84 -10.98 -6.41
CA SER A 109 -13.22 -10.86 -6.89
C SER A 109 -14.02 -9.88 -6.01
N ARG A 110 -13.89 -9.97 -4.68
CA ARG A 110 -14.58 -9.07 -3.75
C ARG A 110 -14.06 -7.64 -3.83
N ILE A 111 -12.75 -7.46 -3.96
CA ILE A 111 -12.15 -6.14 -4.18
C ILE A 111 -12.68 -5.55 -5.48
N ASN A 112 -12.60 -6.28 -6.58
CA ASN A 112 -13.08 -5.80 -7.88
C ASN A 112 -14.57 -5.45 -7.84
N GLN A 113 -15.42 -6.27 -7.19
CA GLN A 113 -16.83 -5.95 -7.00
C GLN A 113 -17.02 -4.63 -6.23
N SER A 114 -16.28 -4.43 -5.15
CA SER A 114 -16.35 -3.18 -4.38
C SER A 114 -15.92 -1.95 -5.20
N TYR A 115 -14.96 -2.10 -6.10
CA TYR A 115 -14.60 -1.05 -7.05
C TYR A 115 -15.70 -0.81 -8.08
N GLN A 116 -16.35 -1.85 -8.62
CA GLN A 116 -17.46 -1.68 -9.55
C GLN A 116 -18.65 -0.98 -8.88
N ASP A 117 -18.93 -1.30 -7.61
CA ASP A 117 -19.93 -0.60 -6.82
C ASP A 117 -19.59 0.89 -6.66
N PHE A 118 -18.32 1.18 -6.35
CA PHE A 118 -17.81 2.55 -6.26
C PHE A 118 -17.93 3.30 -7.60
N TYR A 119 -17.55 2.68 -8.72
CA TYR A 119 -17.66 3.28 -10.04
C TYR A 119 -19.12 3.54 -10.45
N THR A 120 -20.01 2.63 -10.11
CA THR A 120 -21.44 2.77 -10.34
C THR A 120 -22.05 3.93 -9.54
N ALA A 121 -21.53 4.19 -8.34
CA ALA A 121 -21.94 5.32 -7.51
C ALA A 121 -21.45 6.69 -8.04
N HIS A 122 -20.53 6.70 -9.03
CA HIS A 122 -19.99 7.92 -9.64
C HIS A 122 -20.24 7.93 -11.17
N PRO A 123 -21.51 7.96 -11.60
CA PRO A 123 -21.88 7.78 -13.03
C PRO A 123 -21.40 8.91 -13.95
N ASP A 124 -21.11 10.08 -13.38
CA ASP A 124 -20.61 11.25 -14.13
C ASP A 124 -19.11 11.15 -14.45
N MET A 125 -18.45 10.07 -14.02
CA MET A 125 -17.01 9.85 -14.20
C MET A 125 -16.74 8.65 -15.10
N ASP A 126 -16.05 8.86 -16.21
CA ASP A 126 -15.64 7.77 -17.12
C ASP A 126 -14.27 7.20 -16.71
N PHE A 127 -14.30 6.27 -15.76
CA PHE A 127 -13.10 5.58 -15.26
C PHE A 127 -12.47 4.63 -16.29
N VAL A 128 -13.22 4.24 -17.33
CA VAL A 128 -12.69 3.41 -18.42
C VAL A 128 -11.73 4.22 -19.28
N LYS A 129 -12.15 5.42 -19.66
CA LYS A 129 -11.34 6.32 -20.51
C LYS A 129 -10.25 7.04 -19.73
N ASN A 130 -10.46 7.28 -18.43
CA ASN A 130 -9.59 8.11 -17.61
C ASN A 130 -8.95 7.30 -16.48
N ALA A 131 -7.94 6.51 -16.81
CA ALA A 131 -7.23 5.67 -15.83
C ALA A 131 -6.65 6.49 -14.65
N THR A 132 -6.28 7.77 -14.87
CA THR A 132 -5.78 8.68 -13.83
C THR A 132 -6.82 8.98 -12.74
N TRP A 133 -8.12 8.79 -13.02
CA TRP A 133 -9.20 9.03 -12.04
C TRP A 133 -9.49 7.82 -11.16
N ARG A 134 -8.92 6.64 -11.47
CA ARG A 134 -9.18 5.41 -10.72
C ARG A 134 -8.51 5.47 -9.36
N PRO A 135 -9.24 5.27 -8.27
CA PRO A 135 -8.62 4.92 -7.00
C PRO A 135 -7.70 3.72 -7.21
N THR A 136 -6.46 3.82 -6.78
CA THR A 136 -5.44 2.80 -7.08
C THR A 136 -4.64 2.50 -5.84
N ALA A 137 -4.31 1.23 -5.63
CA ALA A 137 -3.40 0.79 -4.58
C ALA A 137 -2.53 -0.39 -5.03
N THR A 138 -1.40 -0.59 -4.37
CA THR A 138 -0.71 -1.87 -4.32
C THR A 138 -1.23 -2.68 -3.15
N LEU A 139 -1.07 -3.99 -3.17
CA LEU A 139 -1.59 -4.87 -2.15
C LEU A 139 -0.66 -6.07 -1.96
N ILE A 140 -0.31 -6.35 -0.71
CA ILE A 140 0.38 -7.57 -0.33
C ILE A 140 -0.28 -8.17 0.90
N TRP A 141 -0.52 -9.48 0.89
CA TRP A 141 -1.11 -10.18 2.04
C TRP A 141 -0.62 -11.59 2.19
N TYR A 142 -0.65 -12.09 3.43
CA TYR A 142 -0.43 -13.48 3.74
C TYR A 142 -1.71 -14.11 4.30
N SER A 143 -2.09 -15.28 3.79
CA SER A 143 -3.17 -16.13 4.30
C SER A 143 -2.60 -17.25 5.15
N PHE A 144 -2.96 -17.30 6.44
CA PHE A 144 -2.51 -18.36 7.35
C PHE A 144 -3.10 -19.74 6.98
N ALA A 145 -4.37 -19.77 6.58
CA ALA A 145 -5.03 -21.00 6.18
C ALA A 145 -4.41 -21.62 4.93
N ARG A 146 -4.03 -20.80 3.95
CA ARG A 146 -3.45 -21.25 2.69
C ARG A 146 -1.93 -21.29 2.71
N ARG A 147 -1.31 -20.67 3.68
CA ARG A 147 0.15 -20.48 3.74
C ARG A 147 0.69 -19.87 2.45
N GLU A 148 -0.02 -18.87 1.95
CA GLU A 148 0.30 -18.16 0.73
C GLU A 148 0.53 -16.68 1.00
N LEU A 149 1.63 -16.14 0.47
CA LEU A 149 1.85 -14.71 0.33
C LEU A 149 1.49 -14.33 -1.09
N VAL A 150 0.67 -13.30 -1.25
CA VAL A 150 0.23 -12.80 -2.55
C VAL A 150 0.57 -11.31 -2.64
N ALA A 151 1.09 -10.86 -3.79
CA ALA A 151 1.44 -9.48 -4.01
C ALA A 151 1.01 -8.97 -5.38
N ILE A 152 0.51 -7.74 -5.41
CA ILE A 152 0.16 -6.97 -6.61
C ILE A 152 0.75 -5.57 -6.45
N GLY A 153 1.56 -5.15 -7.42
CA GLY A 153 2.28 -3.88 -7.36
C GLY A 153 3.66 -4.03 -6.74
N ASP A 154 4.13 -2.99 -6.04
CA ASP A 154 5.50 -2.82 -5.58
C ASP A 154 5.66 -2.76 -4.04
N SER A 155 4.60 -3.00 -3.27
CA SER A 155 4.72 -3.28 -1.83
C SER A 155 5.67 -4.44 -1.59
N LYS A 156 6.41 -4.39 -0.48
CA LYS A 156 7.55 -5.25 -0.21
C LYS A 156 7.26 -6.27 0.87
N ALA A 157 7.90 -7.46 0.79
CA ALA A 157 7.91 -8.43 1.87
C ALA A 157 9.30 -9.00 2.11
N ARG A 158 9.59 -9.32 3.39
CA ARG A 158 10.69 -10.18 3.80
C ARG A 158 10.13 -11.33 4.63
N VAL A 159 10.44 -12.56 4.24
CA VAL A 159 9.94 -13.76 4.92
C VAL A 159 11.11 -14.59 5.40
N ASP A 160 11.16 -14.87 6.70
CA ASP A 160 12.26 -15.58 7.38
C ASP A 160 13.65 -15.02 6.98
N GLY A 161 13.75 -13.69 6.86
CA GLY A 161 15.00 -12.98 6.51
C GLY A 161 15.27 -12.90 4.99
N VAL A 162 14.45 -13.51 4.14
CA VAL A 162 14.62 -13.49 2.69
C VAL A 162 13.69 -12.43 2.10
N ALA A 163 14.26 -11.43 1.44
CA ALA A 163 13.50 -10.41 0.72
C ALA A 163 12.75 -11.04 -0.47
N ILE A 164 11.46 -10.80 -0.52
CA ILE A 164 10.57 -11.25 -1.59
C ILE A 164 10.32 -10.07 -2.51
N ASN A 165 10.53 -10.32 -3.73
CA ASN A 165 10.62 -9.51 -4.93
C ASN A 165 10.02 -8.09 -4.89
N LYS A 166 10.89 -7.14 -5.18
CA LYS A 166 10.57 -5.76 -5.51
C LYS A 166 10.52 -5.64 -7.05
N LYS A 167 9.34 -5.48 -7.64
CA LYS A 167 9.25 -5.01 -9.04
C LYS A 167 9.35 -3.49 -9.05
N SER A 168 10.42 -2.94 -9.63
CA SER A 168 10.45 -1.51 -9.99
C SER A 168 9.61 -1.28 -11.24
N LYS A 169 9.02 -0.10 -11.36
CA LYS A 169 8.33 0.35 -12.56
C LYS A 169 9.32 1.17 -13.39
N LEU A 170 9.64 0.73 -14.60
CA LEU A 170 10.57 1.46 -15.47
C LEU A 170 10.18 2.95 -15.62
N VAL A 171 8.89 3.24 -15.67
CA VAL A 171 8.41 4.63 -15.79
C VAL A 171 8.76 5.46 -14.54
N ASP A 172 8.73 4.88 -13.34
CA ASP A 172 9.12 5.58 -12.11
C ASP A 172 10.64 5.77 -12.04
N ASP A 173 11.43 4.78 -12.48
CA ASP A 173 12.89 4.90 -12.55
C ASP A 173 13.30 6.05 -13.49
N LEU A 174 12.73 6.11 -14.71
CA LEU A 174 13.00 7.18 -15.67
C LEU A 174 12.58 8.56 -15.16
N ASN A 175 11.41 8.67 -14.55
CA ASN A 175 10.93 9.91 -13.97
C ASN A 175 11.80 10.37 -12.80
N SER A 176 12.23 9.45 -11.96
CA SER A 176 13.11 9.72 -10.81
C SER A 176 14.47 10.26 -11.26
N GLU A 177 15.06 9.61 -12.25
CA GLU A 177 16.33 10.10 -12.84
C GLU A 177 16.17 11.48 -13.48
N LEU A 178 15.10 11.71 -14.24
CA LEU A 178 14.83 13.00 -14.86
C LEU A 178 14.67 14.10 -13.82
N ARG A 179 13.89 13.84 -12.75
CA ARG A 179 13.74 14.78 -11.62
C ARG A 179 15.10 15.16 -11.05
N VAL A 180 15.95 14.19 -10.73
CA VAL A 180 17.29 14.45 -10.17
C VAL A 180 18.17 15.23 -11.13
N ARG A 181 18.12 14.94 -12.42
CA ARG A 181 18.87 15.69 -13.46
C ARG A 181 18.43 17.16 -13.51
N VAL A 182 17.13 17.45 -13.46
CA VAL A 182 16.60 18.82 -13.41
C VAL A 182 17.11 19.56 -12.16
N ILE A 183 17.01 18.94 -10.98
CA ILE A 183 17.49 19.53 -9.73
C ILE A 183 18.96 19.89 -9.82
N LYS A 184 19.81 18.98 -10.30
CA LYS A 184 21.25 19.18 -10.47
C LYS A 184 21.56 20.27 -11.49
N GLN A 185 20.87 20.26 -12.64
CA GLN A 185 21.10 21.23 -13.72
C GLN A 185 20.72 22.65 -13.29
N LEU A 186 19.64 22.79 -12.53
CA LEU A 186 19.20 24.10 -12.00
C LEU A 186 19.94 24.49 -10.72
N LYS A 187 20.83 23.62 -10.20
CA LYS A 187 21.63 23.84 -8.98
C LYS A 187 20.74 24.18 -7.78
N LEU A 188 19.58 23.51 -7.67
CA LEU A 188 18.65 23.74 -6.56
C LEU A 188 19.25 23.21 -5.27
N THR A 189 19.08 23.97 -4.18
CA THR A 189 19.42 23.54 -2.83
C THR A 189 18.33 22.62 -2.26
N GLU A 190 18.64 21.89 -1.19
CA GLU A 190 17.62 21.09 -0.47
C GLU A 190 16.43 21.94 -0.01
N ALA A 191 16.67 23.17 0.44
CA ALA A 191 15.61 24.10 0.85
C ALA A 191 14.73 24.55 -0.32
N ASP A 192 15.32 24.79 -1.51
CA ASP A 192 14.56 25.12 -2.71
C ASP A 192 13.63 23.96 -3.10
N VAL A 193 14.15 22.73 -3.08
CA VAL A 193 13.39 21.53 -3.44
C VAL A 193 12.30 21.25 -2.41
N ALA A 194 12.59 21.39 -1.11
CA ALA A 194 11.60 21.19 -0.06
C ALA A 194 10.40 22.16 -0.20
N LYS A 195 10.69 23.42 -0.53
CA LYS A 195 9.68 24.47 -0.69
C LYS A 195 8.91 24.34 -2.01
N ASN A 196 9.62 24.07 -3.10
CA ASN A 196 9.04 23.95 -4.44
C ASN A 196 9.91 23.04 -5.32
N ASP A 197 9.55 21.79 -5.42
CA ASP A 197 10.26 20.78 -6.20
C ASP A 197 10.07 20.99 -7.71
N LEU A 198 10.88 21.87 -8.30
CA LEU A 198 10.87 22.09 -9.74
C LEU A 198 11.20 20.80 -10.53
N GLY A 199 12.05 19.91 -9.97
CA GLY A 199 12.30 18.62 -10.61
C GLY A 199 11.00 17.82 -10.76
N ARG A 200 10.19 17.73 -9.69
CA ARG A 200 8.87 17.10 -9.74
C ARG A 200 7.89 17.84 -10.66
N PHE A 201 7.90 19.15 -10.66
CA PHE A 201 7.06 19.95 -11.56
C PHE A 201 7.29 19.57 -13.04
N TYR A 202 8.54 19.39 -13.47
CA TYR A 202 8.85 19.01 -14.84
C TYR A 202 8.43 17.57 -15.20
N ILE A 203 8.39 16.66 -14.23
CA ILE A 203 7.96 15.28 -14.48
C ILE A 203 6.46 15.06 -14.24
N LEU A 204 5.74 16.02 -13.65
CA LEU A 204 4.32 15.86 -13.32
C LEU A 204 3.44 15.43 -14.49
N PRO A 205 3.57 16.00 -15.71
CA PRO A 205 2.79 15.54 -16.86
C PRO A 205 3.08 14.08 -17.26
N LEU A 206 4.29 13.58 -16.99
CA LEU A 206 4.66 12.18 -17.22
C LEU A 206 4.06 11.27 -16.15
N LEU A 207 4.09 11.71 -14.89
CA LEU A 207 3.47 11.00 -13.77
C LEU A 207 1.95 10.89 -13.93
N GLU A 208 1.28 11.89 -14.48
CA GLU A 208 -0.16 11.83 -14.80
C GLU A 208 -0.44 10.81 -15.91
N ARG A 209 0.39 10.80 -16.94
CA ARG A 209 0.22 9.92 -18.11
C ARG A 209 0.63 8.48 -17.85
N GLN A 210 1.41 8.19 -16.81
CA GLN A 210 1.83 6.81 -16.52
C GLN A 210 0.64 5.90 -16.23
N SER A 211 -0.49 6.44 -15.73
CA SER A 211 -1.73 5.68 -15.54
C SER A 211 -2.26 5.02 -16.83
N ASN A 212 -1.86 5.52 -18.02
CA ASN A 212 -2.19 4.88 -19.29
C ASN A 212 -1.49 3.51 -19.48
N PHE A 213 -0.45 3.23 -18.71
CA PHE A 213 0.26 1.95 -18.72
C PHE A 213 -0.25 0.98 -17.64
N GLN A 214 -1.03 1.51 -16.68
CA GLN A 214 -1.61 0.75 -15.57
C GLN A 214 -2.71 -0.18 -16.06
N ASN A 215 -2.62 -1.45 -15.70
CA ASN A 215 -3.61 -2.48 -16.05
C ASN A 215 -3.98 -2.44 -17.55
N ASN A 216 -3.00 -2.15 -18.39
CA ASN A 216 -3.20 -1.99 -19.83
C ASN A 216 -2.31 -2.97 -20.63
N PRO A 217 -2.85 -4.13 -21.04
CA PRO A 217 -2.09 -5.13 -21.80
C PRO A 217 -1.70 -4.65 -23.21
N LYS A 218 -2.28 -3.56 -23.71
CA LYS A 218 -1.95 -2.96 -25.03
C LYS A 218 -0.79 -1.96 -24.92
N ALA A 219 -0.40 -1.55 -23.72
CA ALA A 219 0.75 -0.68 -23.54
C ALA A 219 2.07 -1.40 -23.90
N PRO A 220 3.14 -0.67 -24.27
CA PRO A 220 4.44 -1.30 -24.47
C PRO A 220 4.87 -2.06 -23.23
N LYS A 221 5.26 -3.34 -23.38
CA LYS A 221 5.52 -4.27 -22.28
C LYS A 221 6.49 -3.73 -21.22
N ALA A 222 7.49 -2.97 -21.62
CA ALA A 222 8.48 -2.37 -20.70
C ALA A 222 7.86 -1.33 -19.74
N PHE A 223 6.74 -0.72 -20.10
CA PHE A 223 6.06 0.29 -19.29
C PHE A 223 4.83 -0.24 -18.55
N GLN A 224 4.38 -1.47 -18.87
CA GLN A 224 3.24 -2.07 -18.18
C GLN A 224 3.53 -2.24 -16.70
N TYR A 225 2.54 -1.92 -15.88
CA TYR A 225 2.52 -2.25 -14.46
C TYR A 225 1.09 -2.55 -14.01
N TRP A 226 0.97 -3.27 -12.91
CA TRP A 226 -0.29 -3.78 -12.42
C TRP A 226 -0.54 -3.31 -11.00
N ALA A 227 -1.75 -2.89 -10.74
CA ALA A 227 -2.20 -2.36 -9.45
C ALA A 227 -3.69 -2.67 -9.24
N ILE A 228 -4.14 -2.59 -8.02
CA ILE A 228 -5.55 -2.73 -7.67
C ILE A 228 -6.27 -1.42 -8.02
N ASP A 229 -7.17 -1.49 -9.01
CA ASP A 229 -7.98 -0.36 -9.47
C ASP A 229 -9.37 -0.80 -9.98
N GLY A 230 -9.79 -2.04 -9.67
CA GLY A 230 -11.06 -2.60 -10.10
C GLY A 230 -11.11 -3.10 -11.55
N PHE A 231 -9.97 -3.04 -12.27
CA PHE A 231 -9.81 -3.62 -13.59
C PHE A 231 -9.03 -4.92 -13.54
N GLU A 232 -9.14 -5.72 -14.59
CA GLU A 232 -8.55 -7.05 -14.66
C GLU A 232 -7.02 -6.98 -14.61
N ILE A 233 -6.44 -7.86 -13.81
CA ILE A 233 -5.00 -8.10 -13.69
C ILE A 233 -4.73 -9.50 -14.21
N PRO A 234 -3.85 -9.70 -15.21
CA PRO A 234 -3.49 -11.03 -15.68
C PRO A 234 -2.96 -11.92 -14.57
N ALA A 235 -3.32 -13.18 -14.56
CA ALA A 235 -2.97 -14.11 -13.49
C ALA A 235 -1.45 -14.26 -13.29
N GLU A 236 -0.68 -14.13 -14.35
CA GLU A 236 0.79 -14.17 -14.35
C GLU A 236 1.45 -12.94 -13.71
N GLU A 237 0.70 -11.85 -13.54
CA GLU A 237 1.17 -10.62 -12.90
C GLU A 237 0.81 -10.55 -11.41
N ILE A 238 0.02 -11.50 -10.92
CA ILE A 238 -0.29 -11.71 -9.51
C ILE A 238 0.78 -12.64 -8.95
N LEU A 239 1.66 -12.10 -8.13
CA LEU A 239 2.76 -12.89 -7.55
C LEU A 239 2.25 -13.71 -6.37
N VAL A 240 2.59 -15.00 -6.35
CA VAL A 240 2.17 -15.93 -5.29
C VAL A 240 3.35 -16.78 -4.83
N TRP A 241 3.61 -16.77 -3.52
CA TRP A 241 4.57 -17.66 -2.87
C TRP A 241 3.85 -18.58 -1.90
N ARG A 242 4.11 -19.89 -2.01
CA ARG A 242 3.53 -20.93 -1.16
C ARG A 242 4.58 -21.46 -0.22
N PHE A 243 4.17 -21.69 1.02
CA PHE A 243 5.06 -22.18 2.09
C PHE A 243 4.54 -23.53 2.61
N ASP A 244 5.45 -24.49 2.81
CA ASP A 244 5.11 -25.80 3.39
C ASP A 244 4.62 -25.67 4.84
N ARG A 245 5.10 -24.65 5.54
CA ARG A 245 4.70 -24.29 6.92
C ARG A 245 4.53 -22.80 7.04
N THR A 246 3.83 -22.37 8.07
CA THR A 246 3.77 -20.93 8.43
C THR A 246 5.19 -20.40 8.68
N PRO A 247 5.62 -19.33 8.01
CA PRO A 247 6.89 -18.67 8.26
C PRO A 247 7.02 -18.21 9.72
N LYS A 248 8.26 -18.17 10.23
CA LYS A 248 8.53 -17.66 11.58
C LYS A 248 8.37 -16.16 11.68
N VAL A 249 8.78 -15.45 10.63
CA VAL A 249 8.71 -13.98 10.55
C VAL A 249 8.20 -13.59 9.16
N ILE A 250 7.19 -12.73 9.12
CA ILE A 250 6.70 -12.09 7.89
C ILE A 250 6.73 -10.59 8.13
N GLU A 251 7.41 -9.88 7.26
CA GLU A 251 7.49 -8.42 7.25
C GLU A 251 6.87 -7.92 5.96
N LEU A 252 5.88 -7.06 6.08
CA LEU A 252 5.24 -6.37 4.96
C LEU A 252 5.51 -4.88 5.11
N SER A 253 5.92 -4.18 4.04
CA SER A 253 6.12 -2.74 4.07
C SER A 253 5.69 -2.05 2.79
N SER A 254 5.19 -0.81 2.92
CA SER A 254 4.98 0.08 1.77
C SER A 254 6.32 0.61 1.23
N ASP A 255 6.27 1.33 0.11
CA ASP A 255 7.44 1.96 -0.50
C ASP A 255 7.96 3.18 0.28
N GLY A 256 7.21 3.62 1.30
CA GLY A 256 7.64 4.64 2.26
C GLY A 256 8.92 4.28 3.03
N TYR A 257 9.26 2.99 3.13
CA TYR A 257 10.56 2.51 3.59
C TYR A 257 11.44 2.11 2.42
N GLU A 258 12.72 2.52 2.41
CA GLU A 258 13.63 2.22 1.28
C GLU A 258 14.02 0.75 1.26
N ASP A 259 14.52 0.23 2.39
CA ASP A 259 15.05 -1.12 2.53
C ASP A 259 14.57 -1.80 3.82
N TYR A 260 15.00 -3.04 4.01
CA TYR A 260 14.78 -3.81 5.23
C TYR A 260 15.92 -3.58 6.21
N PRO A 261 15.64 -3.22 7.48
CA PRO A 261 16.65 -3.14 8.51
C PRO A 261 17.25 -4.52 8.84
N ALA A 262 18.40 -4.52 9.50
CA ALA A 262 19.05 -5.76 9.93
C ALA A 262 18.17 -6.57 10.90
N ALA A 263 17.44 -5.88 11.79
CA ALA A 263 16.54 -6.51 12.76
C ALA A 263 15.07 -6.41 12.32
N SER A 264 14.35 -7.51 12.47
CA SER A 264 12.91 -7.59 12.16
C SER A 264 12.07 -7.05 13.32
N ASN A 265 12.08 -5.72 13.49
CA ASN A 265 11.22 -5.02 14.45
C ASN A 265 10.97 -3.58 13.98
N VAL A 266 9.87 -3.00 14.44
CA VAL A 266 9.43 -1.66 14.03
C VAL A 266 10.47 -0.58 14.37
N ASN A 267 11.12 -0.65 15.52
CA ASN A 267 12.11 0.35 15.91
C ASN A 267 13.29 0.40 14.93
N ALA A 268 13.75 -0.75 14.44
CA ALA A 268 14.82 -0.81 13.46
C ALA A 268 14.41 -0.19 12.11
N TYR A 269 13.14 -0.36 11.68
CA TYR A 269 12.61 0.31 10.49
C TYR A 269 12.61 1.83 10.67
N GLU A 270 12.16 2.34 11.81
CA GLU A 270 12.11 3.78 12.08
C GLU A 270 13.52 4.39 12.25
N GLU A 271 14.47 3.67 12.85
CA GLU A 271 15.87 4.10 12.97
C GLU A 271 16.53 4.21 11.59
N ASP A 272 16.40 3.19 10.74
CA ASP A 272 16.94 3.20 9.38
C ASP A 272 16.26 4.27 8.51
N PHE A 273 14.95 4.45 8.65
CA PHE A 273 14.22 5.52 7.97
C PHE A 273 14.72 6.90 8.40
N ALA A 274 14.87 7.15 9.70
CA ALA A 274 15.36 8.44 10.22
C ALA A 274 16.77 8.77 9.72
N LYS A 275 17.65 7.75 9.65
CA LYS A 275 18.98 7.88 9.08
C LYS A 275 18.90 8.22 7.59
N PHE A 276 18.11 7.49 6.82
CA PHE A 276 17.93 7.72 5.39
C PHE A 276 17.37 9.11 5.10
N LEU A 277 16.35 9.54 5.85
CA LEU A 277 15.75 10.87 5.74
C LEU A 277 16.77 11.99 5.98
N LYS A 278 17.68 11.79 6.94
CA LYS A 278 18.75 12.75 7.25
C LYS A 278 19.83 12.81 6.16
N GLU A 279 20.18 11.65 5.56
CA GLU A 279 21.28 11.53 4.59
C GLU A 279 20.91 11.95 3.18
N ASP A 280 19.63 11.82 2.80
CA ASP A 280 19.13 12.12 1.45
C ASP A 280 17.69 12.65 1.47
N PRO A 281 17.43 13.79 2.14
CA PRO A 281 16.08 14.32 2.35
C PRO A 281 15.38 14.62 1.02
N GLN A 282 16.13 14.92 -0.03
CA GLN A 282 15.58 15.24 -1.34
C GLN A 282 15.66 14.10 -2.35
N ARG A 283 16.06 12.91 -1.91
CA ARG A 283 16.13 11.74 -2.77
C ARG A 283 16.96 11.98 -4.04
N ILE A 284 18.16 12.53 -3.84
CA ILE A 284 19.12 12.86 -4.92
C ILE A 284 20.14 11.73 -5.12
N LYS A 285 20.55 11.08 -4.02
CA LYS A 285 21.48 9.95 -4.04
C LYS A 285 20.74 8.65 -4.40
N ASN A 286 19.55 8.49 -3.86
CA ASN A 286 18.63 7.41 -4.14
C ASN A 286 17.40 7.98 -4.86
N PRO A 287 17.43 8.07 -6.20
CA PRO A 287 16.43 8.79 -6.97
C PRO A 287 15.00 8.33 -6.69
N SER A 288 14.09 9.29 -6.52
CA SER A 288 12.66 9.05 -6.43
C SER A 288 11.91 10.19 -7.12
N THR A 289 10.65 9.98 -7.43
CA THR A 289 9.78 10.98 -8.07
C THR A 289 9.42 12.15 -7.16
N LYS A 290 9.73 12.05 -5.86
CA LYS A 290 9.51 13.11 -4.85
C LYS A 290 10.58 13.05 -3.76
N GLY A 291 10.84 14.19 -3.12
CA GLY A 291 11.64 14.33 -1.91
C GLY A 291 10.79 14.81 -0.74
N LEU A 292 11.43 15.12 0.37
CA LEU A 292 10.78 15.70 1.55
C LEU A 292 10.27 17.09 1.22
N GLN A 293 8.96 17.30 1.36
CA GLN A 293 8.31 18.60 1.17
C GLN A 293 8.23 19.34 2.50
N GLU A 294 8.24 20.67 2.44
CA GLU A 294 8.03 21.53 3.60
C GLU A 294 6.71 21.20 4.30
N GLY A 295 6.75 21.01 5.61
CA GLY A 295 5.60 20.63 6.42
C GLY A 295 5.34 19.13 6.51
N ASN A 296 6.03 18.29 5.73
CA ASN A 296 5.96 16.83 5.84
C ASN A 296 7.05 16.29 6.78
N VAL A 297 6.78 15.13 7.36
CA VAL A 297 7.71 14.38 8.22
C VAL A 297 8.35 13.20 7.50
N SER A 298 7.86 12.85 6.31
CA SER A 298 8.40 11.81 5.44
C SER A 298 8.17 12.12 3.97
N PHE A 299 8.85 11.37 3.10
CA PHE A 299 8.72 11.50 1.63
C PHE A 299 7.35 11.07 1.14
N ASP A 300 6.82 10.01 1.77
CA ASP A 300 5.54 9.38 1.51
C ASP A 300 4.88 8.96 2.81
N ASP A 301 3.64 8.51 2.71
CA ASP A 301 3.00 7.71 3.74
C ASP A 301 3.87 6.47 3.96
N ARG A 302 3.91 5.90 5.16
CA ARG A 302 4.67 4.69 5.42
C ARG A 302 3.96 3.77 6.39
N ALA A 303 3.97 2.51 6.03
CA ALA A 303 3.41 1.44 6.83
C ALA A 303 4.35 0.23 6.85
N VAL A 304 4.47 -0.40 8.00
CA VAL A 304 5.12 -1.70 8.17
C VAL A 304 4.32 -2.56 9.13
N LEU A 305 4.17 -3.83 8.79
CA LEU A 305 3.55 -4.86 9.61
C LEU A 305 4.49 -6.05 9.70
N ILE A 306 4.77 -6.49 10.93
CA ILE A 306 5.66 -7.61 11.21
C ILE A 306 4.90 -8.65 12.02
N TYR A 307 4.75 -9.84 11.46
CA TYR A 307 4.25 -11.01 12.15
C TYR A 307 5.42 -11.87 12.64
N LYS A 308 5.33 -12.35 13.87
CA LYS A 308 6.28 -13.30 14.47
C LYS A 308 5.52 -14.49 15.05
N ALA A 309 5.78 -15.68 14.52
CA ALA A 309 5.17 -16.92 15.02
C ALA A 309 5.56 -17.18 16.48
N ARG A 310 4.67 -17.89 17.21
CA ARG A 310 4.95 -18.38 18.57
C ARG A 310 6.05 -19.43 18.56
#